data_86f1593139bf471c322f0329bf309ec5
#
_entry.id   86f1593139bf471c322f0329bf309ec5
#
_cell.length_a   1.000
_cell.length_b   1.000
_cell.length_c   1.000
_cell.angle_alpha   90.00
_cell.angle_beta   90.00
_cell.angle_gamma   90.00
#
_symmetry.space_group_name_H-M   'P 1'
#
loop_
_entity.id
_entity.type
_entity.pdbx_description
1 polymer ?
#
loop_
_entity_poly.entity_id
_entity_poly.type
_entity_poly.pdbx_seq_one_letter_code
_entity_poly.pdbx_strand_id
1 'polypeptide(L)'
;MSLRNLSIRSKLVAAFAALTLVVVALGLLSLAGLSRVDGHLQEIEGNWLPSVRTAGEIDALTGRYNTSLLRHVVTSEPKSLGTVETDVLQRARKLDAVAVAYEPLVGSAEERTQFETFRREWRAFT
;
A
#
# COMPACT_ATOMS: atom_id res chain seq x y z
N MET A 1 29.80 15.32 46.04
CA MET A 1 30.34 16.69 45.81
C MET A 1 29.19 17.67 46.00
N SER A 2 29.31 18.56 46.99
CA SER A 2 28.25 19.50 47.35
C SER A 2 28.28 20.72 46.43
N LEU A 3 27.22 20.96 45.68
CA LEU A 3 27.01 22.14 44.79
C LEU A 3 27.08 23.47 45.56
N ARG A 4 27.12 23.40 46.89
CA ARG A 4 27.10 24.59 47.81
C ARG A 4 28.41 25.38 47.83
N ASN A 5 29.55 24.77 47.47
CA ASN A 5 30.88 25.40 47.53
C ASN A 5 31.44 25.86 46.18
N LEU A 6 30.63 25.84 45.13
CA LEU A 6 31.03 26.31 43.80
C LEU A 6 30.89 27.84 43.71
N SER A 7 31.82 28.48 43.00
CA SER A 7 31.73 29.90 42.69
C SER A 7 30.47 30.19 41.85
N ILE A 8 29.95 31.40 41.93
CA ILE A 8 28.79 31.85 41.17
C ILE A 8 28.98 31.58 39.66
N ARG A 9 30.18 31.80 39.17
CA ARG A 9 30.59 31.59 37.78
C ARG A 9 30.45 30.09 37.38
N SER A 10 30.91 29.18 38.23
CA SER A 10 30.80 27.74 37.99
C SER A 10 29.35 27.25 38.02
N LYS A 11 28.50 27.81 38.87
CA LYS A 11 27.07 27.51 38.92
C LYS A 11 26.36 27.93 37.62
N LEU A 12 26.70 29.10 37.11
CA LEU A 12 26.14 29.65 35.88
C LEU A 12 26.56 28.81 34.67
N VAL A 13 27.84 28.46 34.56
CA VAL A 13 28.36 27.59 33.49
C VAL A 13 27.71 26.19 33.54
N ALA A 14 27.56 25.60 34.73
CA ALA A 14 26.91 24.31 34.89
C ALA A 14 25.42 24.33 34.48
N ALA A 15 24.71 25.42 34.84
CA ALA A 15 23.31 25.59 34.44
C ALA A 15 23.16 25.72 32.92
N PHE A 16 24.00 26.51 32.25
CA PHE A 16 24.01 26.66 30.81
C PHE A 16 24.38 25.33 30.10
N ALA A 17 25.39 24.62 30.61
CA ALA A 17 25.81 23.33 30.07
C ALA A 17 24.66 22.28 30.19
N ALA A 18 23.96 22.22 31.31
CA ALA A 18 22.81 21.35 31.48
C ALA A 18 21.69 21.70 30.53
N LEU A 19 21.38 22.98 30.36
CA LEU A 19 20.34 23.42 29.44
C LEU A 19 20.70 23.08 27.99
N THR A 20 21.94 23.31 27.59
CA THR A 20 22.42 22.92 26.24
C THR A 20 22.34 21.42 26.00
N LEU A 21 22.71 20.61 27.02
CA LEU A 21 22.57 19.14 26.93
C LEU A 21 21.13 18.70 26.71
N VAL A 22 20.17 19.31 27.42
CA VAL A 22 18.74 19.01 27.25
C VAL A 22 18.28 19.37 25.83
N VAL A 23 18.66 20.55 25.33
CA VAL A 23 18.31 20.99 23.97
C VAL A 23 18.86 20.03 22.90
N VAL A 24 20.14 19.63 23.05
CA VAL A 24 20.79 18.69 22.14
C VAL A 24 20.09 17.32 22.20
N ALA A 25 19.78 16.81 23.40
CA ALA A 25 19.05 15.54 23.55
C ALA A 25 17.68 15.58 22.91
N LEU A 26 16.92 16.66 23.11
CA LEU A 26 15.62 16.84 22.46
C LEU A 26 15.74 16.92 20.94
N GLY A 27 16.75 17.60 20.42
CA GLY A 27 17.03 17.66 18.97
C GLY A 27 17.31 16.28 18.36
N LEU A 28 18.14 15.46 19.03
CA LEU A 28 18.45 14.11 18.59
C LEU A 28 17.22 13.20 18.64
N LEU A 29 16.41 13.28 19.69
CA LEU A 29 15.16 12.52 19.80
C LEU A 29 14.15 12.91 18.70
N SER A 30 14.05 14.19 18.39
CA SER A 30 13.18 14.70 17.32
C SER A 30 13.62 14.19 15.94
N LEU A 31 14.92 14.20 15.65
CA LEU A 31 15.46 13.65 14.40
C LEU A 31 15.21 12.14 14.29
N ALA A 32 15.41 11.39 15.38
CA ALA A 32 15.13 9.95 15.41
C ALA A 32 13.63 9.64 15.24
N GLY A 33 12.75 10.50 15.74
CA GLY A 33 11.31 10.41 15.52
C GLY A 33 10.93 10.65 14.07
N LEU A 34 11.52 11.66 13.43
CA LEU A 34 11.24 12.02 12.05
C LEU A 34 11.67 10.92 11.07
N SER A 35 12.82 10.30 11.27
CA SER A 35 13.29 9.21 10.41
C SER A 35 12.42 7.95 10.48
N ARG A 36 11.70 7.70 11.59
CA ARG A 36 10.71 6.62 11.68
C ARG A 36 9.46 6.91 10.84
N VAL A 37 9.00 8.16 10.86
CA VAL A 37 7.85 8.59 10.04
C VAL A 37 8.17 8.46 8.55
N ASP A 38 9.38 8.84 8.15
CA ASP A 38 9.83 8.75 6.75
C ASP A 38 9.87 7.29 6.25
N GLY A 39 10.31 6.35 7.09
CA GLY A 39 10.27 4.91 6.78
C GLY A 39 8.85 4.38 6.55
N HIS A 40 7.89 4.78 7.37
CA HIS A 40 6.49 4.38 7.20
C HIS A 40 5.84 5.02 5.96
N LEU A 41 6.20 6.24 5.60
CA LEU A 41 5.73 6.89 4.39
C LEU A 41 6.21 6.15 3.13
N GLN A 42 7.47 5.74 3.09
CA GLN A 42 8.04 4.97 1.97
C GLN A 42 7.34 3.61 1.80
N GLU A 43 6.97 2.94 2.88
CA GLU A 43 6.22 1.68 2.83
C GLU A 43 4.79 1.88 2.31
N ILE A 44 4.13 2.96 2.73
CA ILE A 44 2.79 3.33 2.25
C ILE A 44 2.82 3.68 0.75
N GLU A 45 3.75 4.51 0.32
CA GLU A 45 3.86 4.94 -1.08
C GLU A 45 4.36 3.83 -2.01
N GLY A 46 5.33 3.02 -1.54
CA GLY A 46 5.99 2.01 -2.36
C GLY A 46 5.21 0.71 -2.52
N ASN A 47 4.40 0.34 -1.55
CA ASN A 47 3.70 -0.95 -1.54
C ASN A 47 2.20 -0.81 -1.27
N TRP A 48 1.83 -0.17 -0.18
CA TRP A 48 0.43 -0.21 0.28
C TRP A 48 -0.54 0.51 -0.64
N LEU A 49 -0.19 1.70 -1.10
CA LEU A 49 -1.01 2.50 -2.01
C LEU A 49 -1.17 1.84 -3.40
N PRO A 50 -0.07 1.36 -4.05
CA PRO A 50 -0.17 0.58 -5.27
C PRO A 50 -0.99 -0.71 -5.10
N SER A 51 -0.83 -1.44 -3.99
CA SER A 51 -1.57 -2.66 -3.69
C SER A 51 -3.08 -2.40 -3.63
N VAL A 52 -3.53 -1.45 -2.81
CA VAL A 52 -4.95 -1.09 -2.67
C VAL A 52 -5.54 -0.63 -4.01
N ARG A 53 -4.80 0.17 -4.78
CA ARG A 53 -5.24 0.65 -6.10
C ARG A 53 -5.42 -0.51 -7.08
N THR A 54 -4.46 -1.41 -7.15
CA THR A 54 -4.48 -2.54 -8.08
C THR A 54 -5.54 -3.56 -7.69
N ALA A 55 -5.72 -3.83 -6.38
CA ALA A 55 -6.82 -4.64 -5.87
C ALA A 55 -8.20 -4.06 -6.23
N GLY A 56 -8.37 -2.75 -6.09
CA GLY A 56 -9.58 -2.04 -6.52
C GLY A 56 -9.81 -2.11 -8.03
N GLU A 57 -8.75 -2.13 -8.84
CA GLU A 57 -8.86 -2.32 -10.29
C GLU A 57 -9.28 -3.75 -10.64
N ILE A 58 -8.78 -4.77 -9.94
CA ILE A 58 -9.21 -6.17 -10.08
C ILE A 58 -10.70 -6.30 -9.78
N ASP A 59 -11.17 -5.74 -8.67
CA ASP A 59 -12.59 -5.76 -8.29
C ASP A 59 -13.47 -5.11 -9.36
N ALA A 60 -13.11 -3.91 -9.80
CA ALA A 60 -13.83 -3.18 -10.84
C ALA A 60 -13.86 -3.94 -12.18
N LEU A 61 -12.75 -4.59 -12.57
CA LEU A 61 -12.67 -5.38 -13.79
C LEU A 61 -13.51 -6.65 -13.69
N THR A 62 -13.53 -7.32 -12.54
CA THR A 62 -14.37 -8.49 -12.27
C THR A 62 -15.86 -8.14 -12.41
N GLY A 63 -16.28 -7.01 -11.83
CA GLY A 63 -17.64 -6.52 -11.99
C GLY A 63 -18.02 -6.23 -13.45
N ARG A 64 -17.12 -5.59 -14.20
CA ARG A 64 -17.33 -5.32 -15.64
C ARG A 64 -17.36 -6.59 -16.49
N TYR A 65 -16.53 -7.56 -16.17
CA TYR A 65 -16.53 -8.87 -16.82
C TYR A 65 -17.85 -9.59 -16.62
N ASN A 66 -18.32 -9.67 -15.36
CA ASN A 66 -19.62 -10.25 -15.05
C ASN A 66 -20.79 -9.56 -15.78
N THR A 67 -20.76 -8.23 -15.88
CA THR A 67 -21.75 -7.47 -16.64
C THR A 67 -21.72 -7.83 -18.12
N SER A 68 -20.52 -8.01 -18.71
CA SER A 68 -20.38 -8.41 -20.11
C SER A 68 -20.87 -9.83 -20.35
N LEU A 69 -20.63 -10.75 -19.42
CA LEU A 69 -21.18 -12.11 -19.48
C LEU A 69 -22.71 -12.12 -19.44
N LEU A 70 -23.31 -11.39 -18.51
CA LEU A 70 -24.78 -11.26 -18.44
C LEU A 70 -25.35 -10.69 -19.74
N ARG A 71 -24.67 -9.70 -20.31
CA ARG A 71 -25.04 -9.13 -21.62
C ARG A 71 -24.95 -10.18 -22.73
N HIS A 72 -23.92 -11.02 -22.73
CA HIS A 72 -23.77 -12.11 -23.70
C HIS A 72 -24.92 -13.09 -23.62
N VAL A 73 -25.35 -13.50 -22.43
CA VAL A 73 -26.45 -14.43 -22.20
C VAL A 73 -27.80 -13.84 -22.66
N VAL A 74 -28.00 -12.55 -22.47
CA VAL A 74 -29.29 -11.89 -22.83
C VAL A 74 -29.34 -11.46 -24.30
N THR A 75 -28.19 -11.36 -24.97
CA THR A 75 -28.12 -10.94 -26.38
C THR A 75 -28.47 -12.09 -27.31
N SER A 76 -29.59 -11.96 -28.02
CA SER A 76 -30.08 -12.98 -28.97
C SER A 76 -29.74 -12.65 -30.43
N GLU A 77 -29.20 -11.47 -30.71
CA GLU A 77 -28.93 -10.97 -32.05
C GLU A 77 -27.55 -11.42 -32.56
N PRO A 78 -27.46 -12.18 -33.68
CA PRO A 78 -26.21 -12.77 -34.16
C PRO A 78 -25.10 -11.75 -34.46
N LYS A 79 -25.45 -10.54 -34.92
CA LYS A 79 -24.48 -9.48 -35.25
C LYS A 79 -23.84 -8.84 -34.01
N SER A 80 -24.56 -8.79 -32.89
CA SER A 80 -24.09 -8.24 -31.65
C SER A 80 -23.34 -9.27 -30.78
N LEU A 81 -23.56 -10.55 -30.97
CA LEU A 81 -22.89 -11.64 -30.26
C LEU A 81 -21.35 -11.59 -30.41
N GLY A 82 -20.86 -11.46 -31.66
CA GLY A 82 -19.41 -11.41 -31.90
C GLY A 82 -18.72 -10.20 -31.26
N THR A 83 -19.42 -9.06 -31.17
CA THR A 83 -18.90 -7.87 -30.50
C THR A 83 -18.84 -8.07 -28.96
N VAL A 84 -19.89 -8.68 -28.40
CA VAL A 84 -19.95 -8.96 -26.95
C VAL A 84 -18.92 -10.01 -26.56
N GLU A 85 -18.75 -11.05 -27.36
CA GLU A 85 -17.71 -12.08 -27.13
C GLU A 85 -16.31 -11.50 -27.15
N THR A 86 -16.02 -10.62 -28.11
CA THR A 86 -14.75 -9.90 -28.17
C THR A 86 -14.53 -9.02 -26.93
N ASP A 87 -15.57 -8.34 -26.45
CA ASP A 87 -15.52 -7.51 -25.23
C ASP A 87 -15.25 -8.38 -23.98
N VAL A 88 -15.90 -9.52 -23.85
CA VAL A 88 -15.68 -10.49 -22.76
C VAL A 88 -14.22 -10.96 -22.75
N LEU A 89 -13.70 -11.42 -23.90
CA LEU A 89 -12.30 -11.89 -24.01
C LEU A 89 -11.29 -10.78 -23.73
N GLN A 90 -11.55 -9.56 -24.17
CA GLN A 90 -10.67 -8.43 -23.92
C GLN A 90 -10.63 -8.06 -22.43
N ARG A 91 -11.79 -8.13 -21.74
CA ARG A 91 -11.87 -7.89 -20.30
C ARG A 91 -11.17 -8.97 -19.49
N ALA A 92 -11.31 -10.23 -19.87
CA ALA A 92 -10.59 -11.34 -19.25
C ALA A 92 -9.07 -11.13 -19.34
N ARG A 93 -8.55 -10.83 -20.54
CA ARG A 93 -7.12 -10.54 -20.73
C ARG A 93 -6.63 -9.37 -19.91
N LYS A 94 -7.43 -8.30 -19.81
CA LYS A 94 -7.09 -7.14 -19.01
C LYS A 94 -7.01 -7.50 -17.51
N LEU A 95 -7.96 -8.29 -17.03
CA LEU A 95 -7.98 -8.74 -15.65
C LEU A 95 -6.76 -9.63 -15.34
N ASP A 96 -6.41 -10.56 -16.23
CA ASP A 96 -5.19 -11.36 -16.10
C ASP A 96 -3.93 -10.50 -16.00
N ALA A 97 -3.81 -9.48 -16.85
CA ALA A 97 -2.66 -8.56 -16.83
C ALA A 97 -2.56 -7.79 -15.51
N VAL A 98 -3.69 -7.30 -14.98
CA VAL A 98 -3.73 -6.58 -13.70
C VAL A 98 -3.45 -7.54 -12.53
N ALA A 99 -3.95 -8.77 -12.58
CA ALA A 99 -3.65 -9.79 -11.56
C ALA A 99 -2.15 -10.15 -11.53
N VAL A 100 -1.49 -10.22 -12.68
CA VAL A 100 -0.03 -10.41 -12.74
C VAL A 100 0.72 -9.20 -12.16
N ALA A 101 0.25 -7.97 -12.43
CA ALA A 101 0.85 -6.76 -11.87
C ALA A 101 0.65 -6.63 -10.36
N TYR A 102 -0.39 -7.25 -9.80
CA TYR A 102 -0.66 -7.28 -8.36
C TYR A 102 0.24 -8.25 -7.60
N GLU A 103 0.68 -9.35 -8.21
CA GLU A 103 1.43 -10.42 -7.56
C GLU A 103 2.67 -9.95 -6.76
N PRO A 104 3.52 -9.03 -7.29
CA PRO A 104 4.67 -8.49 -6.54
C PRO A 104 4.29 -7.55 -5.40
N LEU A 105 3.04 -7.05 -5.36
CA LEU A 105 2.55 -6.12 -4.34
C LEU A 105 1.97 -6.83 -3.12
N VAL A 106 1.79 -8.16 -3.19
CA VAL A 106 1.25 -8.98 -2.10
C VAL A 106 2.21 -8.97 -0.91
N GLY A 107 1.83 -8.27 0.17
CA GLY A 107 2.70 -7.98 1.30
C GLY A 107 2.57 -8.94 2.50
N SER A 108 1.46 -9.69 2.61
CA SER A 108 1.21 -10.59 3.75
C SER A 108 0.89 -12.01 3.32
N ALA A 109 1.07 -12.97 4.25
CA ALA A 109 0.71 -14.37 4.01
C ALA A 109 -0.81 -14.58 3.83
N GLU A 110 -1.61 -13.79 4.54
CA GLU A 110 -3.06 -13.82 4.42
C GLU A 110 -3.52 -13.30 3.05
N GLU A 111 -3.00 -12.17 2.62
CA GLU A 111 -3.25 -11.58 1.32
C GLU A 111 -2.84 -12.52 0.18
N ARG A 112 -1.69 -13.19 0.31
CA ARG A 112 -1.23 -14.21 -0.65
C ARG A 112 -2.21 -15.36 -0.77
N THR A 113 -2.71 -15.88 0.34
CA THR A 113 -3.70 -16.96 0.34
C THR A 113 -5.00 -16.55 -0.36
N GLN A 114 -5.47 -15.33 -0.11
CA GLN A 114 -6.65 -14.78 -0.75
C GLN A 114 -6.43 -14.58 -2.25
N PHE A 115 -5.28 -14.04 -2.64
CA PHE A 115 -4.93 -13.82 -4.04
C PHE A 115 -4.77 -15.13 -4.82
N GLU A 116 -4.13 -16.15 -4.25
CA GLU A 116 -4.03 -17.48 -4.87
C GLU A 116 -5.38 -18.14 -5.02
N THR A 117 -6.27 -17.97 -4.04
CA THR A 117 -7.65 -18.45 -4.13
C THR A 117 -8.38 -17.74 -5.28
N PHE A 118 -8.31 -16.41 -5.35
CA PHE A 118 -8.88 -15.65 -6.46
C PHE A 118 -8.35 -16.15 -7.81
N ARG A 119 -7.03 -16.31 -7.98
CA ARG A 119 -6.43 -16.79 -9.23
C ARG A 119 -6.90 -18.19 -9.60
N ARG A 120 -7.06 -19.08 -8.63
CA ARG A 120 -7.58 -20.44 -8.87
C ARG A 120 -9.02 -20.40 -9.35
N GLU A 121 -9.89 -19.68 -8.63
CA GLU A 121 -11.29 -19.53 -8.99
C GLU A 121 -11.46 -18.85 -10.35
N TRP A 122 -10.69 -17.82 -10.62
CA TRP A 122 -10.70 -17.12 -11.90
C TRP A 122 -10.36 -18.04 -13.07
N ARG A 123 -9.31 -18.86 -12.95
CA ARG A 123 -8.91 -19.83 -13.98
C ARG A 123 -9.94 -20.94 -14.17
N ALA A 124 -10.67 -21.31 -13.13
CA ALA A 124 -11.72 -22.30 -13.24
C ALA A 124 -12.99 -21.75 -13.92
N PHE A 125 -13.15 -20.42 -13.89
CA PHE A 125 -14.30 -19.71 -14.42
C PHE A 125 -14.14 -19.31 -15.89
N THR A 126 -12.92 -19.10 -16.38
CA THR A 126 -12.59 -18.68 -17.76
C THR A 126 -12.05 -19.83 -18.59
#